data_89865c454baecb98845b3dbe0a749144
#
_entry.id   89865c454baecb98845b3dbe0a749144
#
_cell.length_a   1.000
_cell.length_b   1.000
_cell.length_c   1.000
_cell.angle_alpha   90.00
_cell.angle_beta   90.00
_cell.angle_gamma   90.00
#
_symmetry.space_group_name_H-M   'P 1'
#
loop_
_entity.id
_entity.type
_entity.pdbx_description
1 polymer ?
#
loop_
_entity_poly.entity_id
_entity_poly.type
_entity_poly.pdbx_seq_one_letter_code
_entity_poly.pdbx_strand_id
1 'polypeptide(L)'
;MGLIKAAMGAVGGVLADQWLEFFICESLDGGILAAKGQKRTSKRSSNTKGEDNIISNGSGIVVNKGQAAMVVDNGRIVEFCAEEGHYTFEGGEPSLFTGSLDKSIVGTIKSIGERIKYGGSPGKDQRIYYFNTKEIMGNKYGTPNPIPYLVVDPSINFRQTISLRANGEYSFRMINPALFYANVCGNVNEDYTRDKIDSQLKAEIITVLGPSLGKLGSGLEYHEISFQTERLAELLNEALSAKWREGRGIEIVNFGITCTASPEDEKRLKDLQTSAVARDPTMAGAMLVSAQSDAMRTAAGNTAGAMAGFMGMGMANQAGGMNSQALFQMGQAAQQQNPQAATPQAAPQAAVGGWTCSCGHTGNTGKFCAECGKPAPAPAAAWTCSCGHTGNTGKFCAECGKPMPVSGEWACSCGHAGNTGKFCAECGKPRP
;
A
#
# COMPACT_ATOMS: atom_id res chain seq x y z
N MET A 1 29.81 -26.22 -30.15
CA MET A 1 30.32 -24.83 -30.35
C MET A 1 29.09 -23.95 -30.39
N GLY A 2 29.09 -22.80 -29.75
CA GLY A 2 27.94 -22.00 -29.53
C GLY A 2 28.00 -20.61 -30.15
N LEU A 3 27.07 -19.76 -29.79
CA LEU A 3 27.10 -18.36 -30.20
C LEU A 3 28.37 -17.70 -29.63
N ILE A 4 29.28 -17.27 -30.48
CA ILE A 4 30.48 -16.52 -30.09
C ILE A 4 30.18 -15.05 -30.29
N LYS A 5 30.38 -14.23 -29.24
CA LYS A 5 30.27 -12.79 -29.34
C LYS A 5 31.33 -12.27 -30.31
N ALA A 6 30.93 -11.70 -31.43
CA ALA A 6 31.84 -11.12 -32.38
C ALA A 6 32.59 -9.95 -31.71
N ALA A 7 33.93 -9.93 -31.77
CA ALA A 7 34.74 -8.90 -31.13
C ALA A 7 34.31 -7.51 -31.58
N MET A 8 33.97 -6.64 -30.62
CA MET A 8 33.61 -5.24 -30.85
C MET A 8 34.86 -4.44 -31.24
N GLY A 9 35.27 -4.56 -32.49
CA GLY A 9 36.47 -3.86 -32.92
C GLY A 9 36.47 -3.36 -34.37
N ALA A 10 35.47 -3.71 -35.14
CA ALA A 10 35.43 -3.30 -36.54
C ALA A 10 34.05 -2.73 -36.89
N VAL A 11 34.06 -1.48 -37.24
CA VAL A 11 33.03 -0.65 -37.85
C VAL A 11 31.89 -1.48 -38.46
N GLY A 12 30.66 -1.29 -37.94
CA GLY A 12 29.47 -2.10 -38.23
C GLY A 12 29.04 -2.25 -39.72
N GLY A 13 29.77 -1.69 -40.68
CA GLY A 13 29.53 -1.85 -42.09
C GLY A 13 30.36 -2.97 -42.73
N VAL A 14 31.54 -3.32 -42.16
CA VAL A 14 32.46 -4.30 -42.76
C VAL A 14 32.14 -5.73 -42.33
N LEU A 15 31.61 -5.95 -41.13
CA LEU A 15 31.24 -7.26 -40.61
C LEU A 15 29.95 -7.81 -41.24
N ALA A 16 29.00 -6.96 -41.60
CA ALA A 16 27.77 -7.38 -42.29
C ALA A 16 28.07 -7.98 -43.70
N ASP A 17 29.17 -7.55 -44.33
CA ASP A 17 29.59 -8.09 -45.64
C ASP A 17 30.31 -9.44 -45.57
N GLN A 18 30.75 -9.86 -44.35
CA GLN A 18 31.44 -11.13 -44.14
C GLN A 18 30.50 -12.30 -43.79
N TRP A 19 29.25 -12.01 -43.37
CA TRP A 19 28.29 -13.05 -43.03
C TRP A 19 27.55 -13.55 -44.28
N LEU A 20 27.40 -14.85 -44.37
CA LEU A 20 26.62 -15.48 -45.42
C LEU A 20 25.15 -15.06 -45.37
N GLU A 21 24.62 -14.94 -44.18
CA GLU A 21 23.28 -14.50 -43.89
C GLU A 21 23.25 -13.98 -42.44
N PHE A 22 22.28 -13.15 -42.09
CA PHE A 22 22.06 -12.76 -40.71
C PHE A 22 20.60 -12.75 -40.36
N PHE A 23 20.33 -12.99 -39.08
CA PHE A 23 19.01 -13.00 -38.49
C PHE A 23 18.85 -11.80 -37.59
N ILE A 24 17.72 -11.13 -37.70
CA ILE A 24 17.39 -9.93 -36.91
C ILE A 24 15.90 -9.91 -36.61
N CYS A 25 15.57 -9.31 -35.47
CA CYS A 25 14.24 -8.79 -35.21
C CYS A 25 14.37 -7.27 -35.01
N GLU A 26 13.80 -6.48 -35.94
CA GLU A 26 14.01 -5.01 -35.94
C GLU A 26 13.48 -4.36 -34.68
N SER A 27 12.23 -4.67 -34.31
CA SER A 27 11.65 -4.18 -33.08
C SER A 27 10.60 -5.14 -32.53
N LEU A 28 10.58 -5.27 -31.21
CA LEU A 28 9.47 -5.85 -30.47
C LEU A 28 8.82 -4.69 -29.73
N ASP A 29 7.66 -4.26 -30.18
CA ASP A 29 6.85 -3.29 -29.44
C ASP A 29 6.19 -3.94 -28.21
N GLY A 30 5.48 -3.16 -27.40
CA GLY A 30 4.81 -3.67 -26.19
C GLY A 30 3.67 -4.65 -26.49
N GLY A 31 3.26 -4.80 -27.75
CA GLY A 31 2.21 -5.71 -28.18
C GLY A 31 2.73 -7.08 -28.60
N ILE A 32 4.04 -7.22 -28.88
CA ILE A 32 4.65 -8.47 -29.37
C ILE A 32 5.50 -9.08 -28.25
N LEU A 33 5.17 -10.31 -27.88
CA LEU A 33 5.89 -11.06 -26.83
C LEU A 33 6.98 -11.95 -27.41
N ALA A 34 6.72 -12.54 -28.58
CA ALA A 34 7.70 -13.36 -29.30
C ALA A 34 7.49 -13.24 -30.80
N ALA A 35 8.58 -13.23 -31.55
CA ALA A 35 8.57 -13.17 -33.01
C ALA A 35 9.59 -14.13 -33.61
N LYS A 36 9.32 -14.64 -34.82
CA LYS A 36 10.31 -15.38 -35.60
C LYS A 36 11.34 -14.42 -36.18
N GLY A 37 12.62 -14.76 -36.07
CA GLY A 37 13.71 -13.96 -36.64
C GLY A 37 13.58 -13.87 -38.15
N GLN A 38 13.82 -12.69 -38.68
CA GLN A 38 13.84 -12.44 -40.10
C GLN A 38 15.23 -12.70 -40.65
N LYS A 39 15.29 -13.54 -41.67
CA LYS A 39 16.51 -13.82 -42.41
C LYS A 39 16.79 -12.70 -43.39
N ARG A 40 17.96 -12.10 -43.30
CA ARG A 40 18.44 -11.11 -44.26
C ARG A 40 19.68 -11.64 -44.95
N THR A 41 19.69 -11.61 -46.27
CA THR A 41 20.84 -11.99 -47.10
C THR A 41 21.38 -10.74 -47.74
N SER A 42 22.71 -10.58 -47.76
CA SER A 42 23.35 -9.52 -48.51
C SER A 42 23.33 -9.86 -50.01
N LYS A 43 23.37 -8.88 -50.91
CA LYS A 43 23.44 -9.12 -52.37
C LYS A 43 24.69 -9.89 -52.79
N ARG A 44 25.67 -10.05 -51.91
CA ARG A 44 26.93 -10.82 -52.10
C ARG A 44 26.87 -12.22 -51.46
N SER A 45 25.78 -12.54 -50.77
CA SER A 45 25.63 -13.87 -50.19
C SER A 45 25.43 -14.89 -51.29
N SER A 46 26.21 -15.96 -51.26
CA SER A 46 26.08 -17.09 -52.17
C SER A 46 24.85 -17.97 -51.87
N ASN A 47 24.19 -17.76 -50.72
CA ASN A 47 23.06 -18.57 -50.23
C ASN A 47 21.70 -17.88 -50.46
N THR A 48 21.41 -17.49 -51.72
CA THR A 48 20.15 -16.90 -52.11
C THR A 48 19.01 -17.90 -52.32
N LYS A 49 19.29 -19.21 -52.24
CA LYS A 49 18.34 -20.32 -52.42
C LYS A 49 18.14 -21.17 -51.16
N GLY A 50 18.70 -20.79 -50.05
CA GLY A 50 18.58 -21.54 -48.78
C GLY A 50 17.14 -21.51 -48.25
N GLU A 51 16.66 -22.63 -47.76
CA GLU A 51 15.37 -22.72 -47.06
C GLU A 51 15.37 -21.84 -45.83
N ASP A 52 14.24 -21.20 -45.54
CA ASP A 52 14.06 -20.26 -44.42
C ASP A 52 14.30 -20.91 -43.05
N ASN A 53 14.20 -22.23 -42.97
CA ASN A 53 14.33 -23.01 -41.74
C ASN A 53 15.69 -23.72 -41.63
N ILE A 54 16.73 -23.22 -42.31
CA ILE A 54 18.10 -23.69 -42.17
C ILE A 54 19.01 -22.50 -41.86
N ILE A 55 19.75 -22.60 -40.76
CA ILE A 55 20.75 -21.62 -40.36
C ILE A 55 22.12 -22.11 -40.81
N SER A 56 22.75 -21.35 -41.69
CA SER A 56 24.10 -21.70 -42.19
C SER A 56 25.14 -21.44 -41.10
N ASN A 57 26.18 -22.30 -41.11
CA ASN A 57 27.34 -22.06 -40.24
C ASN A 57 28.01 -20.73 -40.62
N GLY A 58 28.30 -19.89 -39.63
CA GLY A 58 28.82 -18.53 -39.83
C GLY A 58 27.73 -17.45 -39.98
N SER A 59 26.45 -17.81 -39.89
CA SER A 59 25.36 -16.83 -39.91
C SER A 59 25.43 -15.87 -38.70
N GLY A 60 25.14 -14.61 -38.93
CA GLY A 60 25.07 -13.60 -37.88
C GLY A 60 23.72 -13.62 -37.16
N ILE A 61 23.70 -13.45 -35.86
CA ILE A 61 22.50 -13.25 -35.04
C ILE A 61 22.64 -11.93 -34.31
N VAL A 62 21.73 -11.01 -34.56
CA VAL A 62 21.71 -9.69 -33.91
C VAL A 62 20.68 -9.67 -32.82
N VAL A 63 21.11 -9.38 -31.61
CA VAL A 63 20.22 -9.23 -30.44
C VAL A 63 20.22 -7.76 -30.01
N ASN A 64 19.07 -7.14 -30.11
CA ASN A 64 18.90 -5.75 -29.70
C ASN A 64 18.59 -5.66 -28.19
N LYS A 65 18.80 -4.49 -27.62
CA LYS A 65 18.46 -4.22 -26.22
C LYS A 65 16.98 -4.51 -25.92
N GLY A 66 16.74 -5.25 -24.83
CA GLY A 66 15.39 -5.66 -24.45
C GLY A 66 14.82 -6.81 -25.26
N GLN A 67 15.68 -7.55 -25.95
CA GLN A 67 15.36 -8.79 -26.66
C GLN A 67 16.20 -9.94 -26.11
N ALA A 68 15.66 -11.15 -26.21
CA ALA A 68 16.44 -12.36 -26.07
C ALA A 68 16.25 -13.21 -27.33
N ALA A 69 17.34 -13.75 -27.86
CA ALA A 69 17.31 -14.65 -29.03
C ALA A 69 17.42 -16.10 -28.58
N MET A 70 16.68 -16.97 -29.27
CA MET A 70 16.65 -18.41 -29.01
C MET A 70 16.73 -19.15 -30.34
N VAL A 71 17.71 -20.02 -30.47
CA VAL A 71 17.82 -20.93 -31.61
C VAL A 71 17.19 -22.26 -31.24
N VAL A 72 16.29 -22.71 -32.09
CA VAL A 72 15.55 -23.96 -31.92
C VAL A 72 15.83 -24.86 -33.10
N ASP A 73 16.26 -26.08 -32.83
CA ASP A 73 16.50 -27.14 -33.84
C ASP A 73 15.53 -28.30 -33.57
N ASN A 74 14.66 -28.57 -34.55
CA ASN A 74 13.63 -29.61 -34.45
C ASN A 74 12.82 -29.55 -33.14
N GLY A 75 12.43 -28.34 -32.73
CA GLY A 75 11.67 -28.08 -31.49
C GLY A 75 12.51 -28.09 -30.21
N ARG A 76 13.83 -28.33 -30.29
CA ARG A 76 14.72 -28.24 -29.12
C ARG A 76 15.44 -26.91 -29.09
N ILE A 77 15.49 -26.28 -27.91
CA ILE A 77 16.32 -25.11 -27.71
C ILE A 77 17.79 -25.56 -27.71
N VAL A 78 18.56 -25.08 -28.69
CA VAL A 78 19.97 -25.39 -28.82
C VAL A 78 20.88 -24.27 -28.39
N GLU A 79 20.44 -23.03 -28.56
CA GLU A 79 21.16 -21.82 -28.17
C GLU A 79 20.23 -20.78 -27.60
N PHE A 80 20.71 -19.99 -26.63
CA PHE A 80 19.97 -18.89 -26.03
C PHE A 80 20.90 -17.73 -25.70
N CYS A 81 20.50 -16.52 -26.04
CA CYS A 81 21.23 -15.30 -25.73
C CYS A 81 20.27 -14.18 -25.30
N ALA A 82 20.49 -13.62 -24.10
CA ALA A 82 19.72 -12.48 -23.57
C ALA A 82 20.55 -11.18 -23.53
N GLU A 83 21.83 -11.22 -23.88
CA GLU A 83 22.68 -10.04 -23.94
C GLU A 83 22.61 -9.38 -25.32
N GLU A 84 22.55 -8.05 -25.35
CA GLU A 84 22.61 -7.29 -26.60
C GLU A 84 23.97 -7.50 -27.30
N GLY A 85 23.94 -7.64 -28.59
CA GLY A 85 25.16 -7.79 -29.39
C GLY A 85 24.97 -8.51 -30.69
N HIS A 86 26.10 -8.74 -31.37
CA HIS A 86 26.22 -9.51 -32.60
C HIS A 86 26.89 -10.82 -32.31
N TYR A 87 26.27 -11.92 -32.73
CA TYR A 87 26.72 -13.26 -32.47
C TYR A 87 26.87 -14.01 -33.79
N THR A 88 27.84 -14.92 -33.88
CA THR A 88 28.01 -15.81 -35.03
C THR A 88 27.56 -17.19 -34.64
N PHE A 89 26.68 -17.78 -35.44
CA PHE A 89 26.25 -19.18 -35.28
C PHE A 89 27.29 -20.13 -35.83
N GLU A 90 27.89 -20.94 -34.97
CA GLU A 90 28.80 -22.03 -35.38
C GLU A 90 28.06 -23.34 -35.18
N GLY A 91 27.66 -23.96 -36.28
CA GLY A 91 27.00 -25.26 -36.28
C GLY A 91 27.91 -26.33 -35.66
N GLY A 92 27.45 -27.02 -34.65
CA GLY A 92 28.17 -28.06 -33.93
C GLY A 92 27.38 -28.53 -32.71
N GLU A 93 28.01 -29.26 -31.80
CA GLU A 93 27.34 -29.60 -30.55
C GLU A 93 26.93 -28.34 -29.78
N PRO A 94 25.69 -28.29 -29.26
CA PRO A 94 25.16 -27.09 -28.61
C PRO A 94 26.07 -26.67 -27.45
N SER A 95 26.68 -25.51 -27.52
CA SER A 95 27.25 -24.86 -26.37
C SER A 95 26.15 -23.93 -25.80
N LEU A 96 25.39 -24.51 -24.92
CA LEU A 96 24.45 -23.74 -24.10
C LEU A 96 25.27 -22.68 -23.37
N PHE A 97 25.07 -21.40 -23.71
CA PHE A 97 25.46 -20.24 -22.90
C PHE A 97 26.72 -19.46 -23.30
N THR A 98 26.47 -18.42 -24.03
CA THR A 98 27.35 -17.25 -24.05
C THR A 98 26.69 -16.14 -23.23
N GLY A 99 27.23 -15.82 -22.05
CA GLY A 99 26.76 -14.74 -21.22
C GLY A 99 26.43 -15.15 -19.76
N SER A 100 26.24 -14.16 -18.91
CA SER A 100 25.85 -14.32 -17.50
C SER A 100 24.36 -14.64 -17.38
N LEU A 101 23.96 -15.85 -17.78
CA LEU A 101 22.57 -16.31 -17.69
C LEU A 101 22.21 -16.74 -16.26
N ASP A 102 21.01 -16.41 -15.85
CA ASP A 102 20.46 -16.90 -14.59
C ASP A 102 20.45 -18.44 -14.59
N LYS A 103 20.91 -19.03 -13.49
CA LYS A 103 20.97 -20.49 -13.30
C LYS A 103 19.61 -21.17 -13.53
N SER A 104 18.51 -20.45 -13.30
CA SER A 104 17.15 -20.93 -13.52
C SER A 104 16.84 -21.18 -14.99
N ILE A 105 17.29 -20.29 -15.88
CA ILE A 105 17.11 -20.43 -17.34
C ILE A 105 17.92 -21.61 -17.85
N VAL A 106 19.15 -21.74 -17.37
CA VAL A 106 20.04 -22.88 -17.72
C VAL A 106 19.42 -24.22 -17.32
N GLY A 107 18.91 -24.30 -16.09
CA GLY A 107 18.23 -25.49 -15.58
C GLY A 107 16.99 -25.84 -16.41
N THR A 108 16.21 -24.84 -16.80
CA THR A 108 15.02 -24.99 -17.63
C THR A 108 15.34 -25.55 -18.98
N ILE A 109 16.34 -24.99 -19.67
CA ILE A 109 16.73 -25.46 -21.00
C ILE A 109 17.24 -26.93 -20.96
N LYS A 110 18.04 -27.29 -19.95
CA LYS A 110 18.48 -28.68 -19.75
C LYS A 110 17.30 -29.61 -19.52
N SER A 111 16.37 -29.27 -18.64
CA SER A 111 15.22 -30.13 -18.34
C SER A 111 14.27 -30.32 -19.54
N ILE A 112 14.12 -29.30 -20.39
CA ILE A 112 13.37 -29.41 -21.65
C ILE A 112 14.12 -30.31 -22.64
N GLY A 113 15.44 -30.15 -22.74
CA GLY A 113 16.28 -30.95 -23.63
C GLY A 113 16.33 -32.47 -23.31
N GLU A 114 16.26 -32.80 -22.02
CA GLU A 114 16.30 -34.21 -21.57
C GLU A 114 14.98 -34.97 -21.84
N ARG A 115 13.86 -34.26 -21.97
CA ARG A 115 12.55 -34.88 -22.22
C ARG A 115 12.33 -35.36 -23.64
N ILE A 116 13.16 -34.94 -24.60
CA ILE A 116 13.00 -35.27 -26.03
C ILE A 116 14.19 -36.10 -26.50
N LYS A 117 14.14 -37.40 -26.26
CA LYS A 117 15.04 -38.37 -26.90
C LYS A 117 14.26 -39.16 -27.97
N TYR A 118 14.34 -38.75 -29.22
CA TYR A 118 13.75 -39.48 -30.33
C TYR A 118 14.84 -40.03 -31.26
N GLY A 119 14.73 -41.32 -31.59
CA GLY A 119 15.51 -41.93 -32.62
C GLY A 119 14.88 -41.67 -34.00
N GLY A 120 15.63 -41.05 -34.88
CA GLY A 120 15.27 -40.74 -36.27
C GLY A 120 16.03 -39.48 -36.70
N SER A 121 16.45 -39.40 -37.97
CA SER A 121 17.05 -38.18 -38.55
C SER A 121 15.95 -37.39 -39.26
N PRO A 122 15.21 -36.55 -38.58
CA PRO A 122 14.30 -35.62 -39.25
C PRO A 122 15.15 -34.60 -40.01
N GLY A 123 14.61 -34.05 -41.10
CA GLY A 123 15.23 -32.92 -41.79
C GLY A 123 15.59 -31.82 -40.83
N LYS A 124 16.61 -31.01 -41.08
CA LYS A 124 16.97 -29.86 -40.23
C LYS A 124 15.86 -28.82 -40.30
N ASP A 125 15.23 -28.57 -39.18
CA ASP A 125 14.26 -27.43 -39.00
C ASP A 125 14.81 -26.52 -37.92
N GLN A 126 15.62 -25.56 -38.33
CA GLN A 126 16.28 -24.61 -37.44
C GLN A 126 15.61 -23.25 -37.53
N ARG A 127 15.18 -22.71 -36.41
CA ARG A 127 14.47 -21.44 -36.31
C ARG A 127 15.08 -20.56 -35.23
N ILE A 128 15.03 -19.24 -35.43
CA ILE A 128 15.42 -18.27 -34.43
C ILE A 128 14.15 -17.54 -34.00
N TYR A 129 13.96 -17.48 -32.69
CA TYR A 129 12.91 -16.73 -32.07
C TYR A 129 13.48 -15.60 -31.22
N TYR A 130 12.84 -14.46 -31.26
CA TYR A 130 13.15 -13.30 -30.43
C TYR A 130 12.03 -13.07 -29.44
N PHE A 131 12.39 -12.87 -28.18
CA PHE A 131 11.46 -12.65 -27.07
C PHE A 131 11.62 -11.25 -26.51
N ASN A 132 10.50 -10.61 -26.19
CA ASN A 132 10.50 -9.30 -25.58
C ASN A 132 10.76 -9.42 -24.07
N THR A 133 11.91 -8.91 -23.61
CA THR A 133 12.29 -8.90 -22.19
C THR A 133 12.06 -7.56 -21.52
N LYS A 134 11.48 -6.58 -22.27
CA LYS A 134 11.07 -5.30 -21.71
C LYS A 134 9.83 -5.48 -20.86
N GLU A 135 9.54 -4.44 -20.09
CA GLU A 135 8.28 -4.34 -19.37
C GLU A 135 7.11 -4.11 -20.33
N ILE A 136 6.09 -4.95 -20.25
CA ILE A 136 4.87 -4.88 -21.05
C ILE A 136 3.82 -4.12 -20.24
N MET A 137 3.63 -2.86 -20.57
CA MET A 137 2.76 -1.92 -19.87
C MET A 137 1.35 -1.86 -20.47
N GLY A 138 0.43 -1.19 -19.76
CA GLY A 138 -0.91 -0.86 -20.27
C GLY A 138 -1.87 -2.05 -20.30
N ASN A 139 -1.68 -3.05 -19.43
CA ASN A 139 -2.58 -4.18 -19.33
C ASN A 139 -3.71 -3.84 -18.36
N LYS A 140 -4.88 -3.46 -18.90
CA LYS A 140 -6.05 -3.09 -18.10
C LYS A 140 -6.79 -4.30 -17.59
N TYR A 141 -7.22 -4.25 -16.33
CA TYR A 141 -8.08 -5.25 -15.73
C TYR A 141 -9.23 -4.62 -14.96
N GLY A 142 -10.25 -5.39 -14.68
CA GLY A 142 -11.38 -4.99 -13.87
C GLY A 142 -12.13 -6.22 -13.38
N THR A 143 -12.69 -6.14 -12.19
CA THR A 143 -13.46 -7.23 -11.61
C THR A 143 -14.88 -7.24 -12.19
N PRO A 144 -15.32 -8.29 -12.88
CA PRO A 144 -16.68 -8.38 -13.40
C PRO A 144 -17.70 -8.46 -12.25
N ASN A 145 -17.36 -9.16 -11.19
CA ASN A 145 -18.14 -9.29 -9.97
C ASN A 145 -17.45 -8.60 -8.82
N PRO A 146 -18.19 -8.00 -7.88
CA PRO A 146 -17.61 -7.43 -6.67
C PRO A 146 -16.89 -8.48 -5.83
N ILE A 147 -15.79 -8.07 -5.19
CA ILE A 147 -15.02 -8.88 -4.26
C ILE A 147 -15.49 -8.55 -2.84
N PRO A 148 -15.82 -9.55 -2.00
CA PRO A 148 -16.14 -9.30 -0.60
C PRO A 148 -14.88 -8.83 0.14
N TYR A 149 -14.97 -7.70 0.83
CA TYR A 149 -13.89 -7.13 1.61
C TYR A 149 -14.37 -6.82 3.03
N LEU A 150 -13.59 -7.25 4.03
CA LEU A 150 -13.91 -7.05 5.43
C LEU A 150 -13.27 -5.76 5.94
N VAL A 151 -14.09 -4.76 6.23
CA VAL A 151 -13.68 -3.55 6.94
C VAL A 151 -13.74 -3.83 8.44
N VAL A 152 -12.64 -3.54 9.14
CA VAL A 152 -12.52 -3.70 10.59
C VAL A 152 -11.98 -2.41 11.20
N ASP A 153 -12.70 -1.84 12.13
CA ASP A 153 -12.22 -0.75 12.97
C ASP A 153 -12.23 -1.21 14.44
N PRO A 154 -11.06 -1.56 14.99
CA PRO A 154 -10.96 -2.04 16.38
C PRO A 154 -11.32 -0.99 17.41
N SER A 155 -11.18 0.31 17.10
CA SER A 155 -11.40 1.41 18.05
C SER A 155 -12.86 1.52 18.48
N ILE A 156 -13.78 1.17 17.56
CA ILE A 156 -15.24 1.18 17.79
C ILE A 156 -15.85 -0.23 17.78
N ASN A 157 -14.99 -1.28 17.82
CA ASN A 157 -15.40 -2.69 17.71
C ASN A 157 -16.35 -2.95 16.52
N PHE A 158 -15.96 -2.41 15.37
CA PHE A 158 -16.75 -2.46 14.14
C PHE A 158 -16.19 -3.49 13.17
N ARG A 159 -17.08 -4.30 12.59
CA ARG A 159 -16.75 -5.27 11.53
C ARG A 159 -17.89 -5.33 10.53
N GLN A 160 -17.59 -5.04 9.26
CA GLN A 160 -18.59 -5.08 8.18
C GLN A 160 -17.94 -5.58 6.88
N THR A 161 -18.61 -6.52 6.22
CA THR A 161 -18.23 -6.93 4.88
C THR A 161 -18.94 -6.03 3.87
N ILE A 162 -18.17 -5.47 2.94
CA ILE A 162 -18.64 -4.66 1.81
C ILE A 162 -18.26 -5.33 0.50
N SER A 163 -18.91 -4.92 -0.58
CA SER A 163 -18.68 -5.39 -1.93
C SER A 163 -17.81 -4.39 -2.69
N LEU A 164 -16.53 -4.75 -2.95
CA LEU A 164 -15.61 -3.91 -3.69
C LEU A 164 -15.53 -4.29 -5.16
N ARG A 165 -15.60 -3.31 -6.04
CA ARG A 165 -15.13 -3.41 -7.42
C ARG A 165 -13.72 -2.87 -7.49
N ALA A 166 -12.85 -3.61 -8.17
CA ALA A 166 -11.47 -3.21 -8.38
C ALA A 166 -11.18 -3.15 -9.88
N ASN A 167 -10.47 -2.10 -10.28
CA ASN A 167 -9.97 -1.92 -11.64
C ASN A 167 -8.63 -1.22 -11.60
N GLY A 168 -7.87 -1.36 -12.69
CA GLY A 168 -6.56 -0.74 -12.78
C GLY A 168 -5.77 -1.24 -13.97
N GLU A 169 -4.48 -1.00 -13.90
CA GLU A 169 -3.51 -1.43 -14.90
C GLU A 169 -2.36 -2.17 -14.22
N TYR A 170 -1.83 -3.16 -14.89
CA TYR A 170 -0.63 -3.85 -14.46
C TYR A 170 0.40 -3.91 -15.58
N SER A 171 1.64 -4.08 -15.22
CA SER A 171 2.70 -4.43 -16.15
C SER A 171 3.33 -5.76 -15.75
N PHE A 172 3.81 -6.46 -16.74
CA PHE A 172 4.54 -7.70 -16.52
C PHE A 172 5.80 -7.74 -17.37
N ARG A 173 6.72 -8.60 -17.02
CA ARG A 173 7.97 -8.82 -17.73
C ARG A 173 8.22 -10.31 -17.90
N MET A 174 8.82 -10.66 -19.04
CA MET A 174 9.30 -12.02 -19.30
C MET A 174 10.70 -12.17 -18.68
N ILE A 175 10.80 -13.04 -17.68
CA ILE A 175 12.05 -13.33 -16.96
C ILE A 175 12.71 -14.61 -17.42
N ASN A 176 11.93 -15.54 -17.97
CA ASN A 176 12.44 -16.81 -18.50
C ASN A 176 11.78 -17.14 -19.85
N PRO A 177 12.35 -16.65 -20.97
CA PRO A 177 11.85 -16.95 -22.31
C PRO A 177 11.80 -18.42 -22.67
N ALA A 178 12.65 -19.26 -22.08
CA ALA A 178 12.64 -20.69 -22.35
C ALA A 178 11.38 -21.37 -21.82
N LEU A 179 10.92 -20.99 -20.62
CA LEU A 179 9.63 -21.45 -20.09
C LEU A 179 8.47 -20.96 -20.93
N PHE A 180 8.53 -19.69 -21.36
CA PHE A 180 7.50 -19.11 -22.19
C PHE A 180 7.39 -19.84 -23.53
N TYR A 181 8.52 -20.13 -24.16
CA TYR A 181 8.55 -20.93 -25.38
C TYR A 181 7.95 -22.31 -25.16
N ALA A 182 8.43 -23.04 -24.16
CA ALA A 182 8.04 -24.42 -23.94
C ALA A 182 6.55 -24.60 -23.57
N ASN A 183 6.00 -23.66 -22.79
CA ASN A 183 4.69 -23.83 -22.17
C ASN A 183 3.60 -22.92 -22.74
N VAL A 184 3.97 -21.90 -23.53
CA VAL A 184 3.01 -20.90 -24.02
C VAL A 184 2.98 -20.79 -25.53
N CYS A 185 4.07 -20.36 -26.17
CA CYS A 185 4.02 -20.03 -27.60
C CYS A 185 4.46 -21.18 -28.51
N GLY A 186 5.42 -22.02 -28.07
CA GLY A 186 5.99 -23.05 -28.93
C GLY A 186 6.56 -22.49 -30.23
N ASN A 187 6.50 -23.28 -31.31
CA ASN A 187 6.88 -22.82 -32.63
C ASN A 187 5.81 -21.87 -33.20
N VAL A 188 6.17 -20.61 -33.34
CA VAL A 188 5.31 -19.60 -33.96
C VAL A 188 5.78 -19.33 -35.39
N ASN A 189 4.85 -19.18 -36.31
CA ASN A 189 5.12 -18.74 -37.69
C ASN A 189 4.86 -17.24 -37.86
N GLU A 190 3.95 -16.70 -37.06
CA GLU A 190 3.60 -15.28 -36.95
C GLU A 190 3.92 -14.78 -35.56
N ASP A 191 3.95 -13.46 -35.37
CA ASP A 191 4.21 -12.84 -34.08
C ASP A 191 3.22 -13.34 -33.00
N TYR A 192 3.76 -13.70 -31.85
CA TYR A 192 2.97 -14.02 -30.68
C TYR A 192 2.65 -12.73 -29.91
N THR A 193 1.44 -12.24 -30.12
CA THR A 193 1.00 -10.98 -29.53
C THR A 193 0.49 -11.16 -28.11
N ARG A 194 0.53 -10.07 -27.34
CA ARG A 194 -0.01 -9.96 -25.98
C ARG A 194 -1.46 -10.41 -25.90
N ASP A 195 -2.27 -10.07 -26.90
CA ASP A 195 -3.72 -10.34 -26.90
C ASP A 195 -4.04 -11.84 -26.85
N LYS A 196 -3.12 -12.70 -27.32
CA LYS A 196 -3.30 -14.16 -27.27
C LYS A 196 -3.28 -14.74 -25.85
N ILE A 197 -2.71 -14.02 -24.86
CA ILE A 197 -2.60 -14.48 -23.48
C ILE A 197 -3.31 -13.55 -22.48
N ASP A 198 -3.65 -12.33 -22.90
CA ASP A 198 -4.19 -11.27 -22.03
C ASP A 198 -5.42 -11.70 -21.22
N SER A 199 -6.39 -12.35 -21.88
CA SER A 199 -7.62 -12.83 -21.20
C SER A 199 -7.31 -13.84 -20.10
N GLN A 200 -6.34 -14.73 -20.30
CA GLN A 200 -5.93 -15.73 -19.32
C GLN A 200 -5.21 -15.07 -18.13
N LEU A 201 -4.28 -14.13 -18.40
CA LEU A 201 -3.57 -13.41 -17.35
C LEU A 201 -4.53 -12.62 -16.47
N LYS A 202 -5.50 -11.92 -17.07
CA LYS A 202 -6.54 -11.18 -16.32
C LYS A 202 -7.39 -12.11 -15.44
N ALA A 203 -7.85 -13.23 -15.98
CA ALA A 203 -8.66 -14.18 -15.23
C ALA A 203 -7.90 -14.73 -14.00
N GLU A 204 -6.61 -15.01 -14.15
CA GLU A 204 -5.77 -15.50 -13.06
C GLU A 204 -5.51 -14.43 -12.00
N ILE A 205 -5.24 -13.17 -12.41
CA ILE A 205 -5.12 -12.04 -11.49
C ILE A 205 -6.41 -11.87 -10.68
N ILE A 206 -7.56 -11.82 -11.35
CA ILE A 206 -8.86 -11.66 -10.68
C ILE A 206 -9.12 -12.78 -9.67
N THR A 207 -8.71 -14.01 -10.00
CA THR A 207 -8.89 -15.16 -9.10
C THR A 207 -8.11 -15.02 -7.80
N VAL A 208 -6.89 -14.50 -7.85
CA VAL A 208 -6.02 -14.35 -6.68
C VAL A 208 -6.15 -12.99 -5.99
N LEU A 209 -6.80 -12.02 -6.63
CA LEU A 209 -6.92 -10.65 -6.12
C LEU A 209 -7.66 -10.60 -4.78
N GLY A 210 -8.78 -11.29 -4.66
CA GLY A 210 -9.56 -11.33 -3.41
C GLY A 210 -8.75 -11.87 -2.22
N PRO A 211 -8.16 -13.07 -2.32
CA PRO A 211 -7.26 -13.60 -1.30
C PRO A 211 -6.07 -12.69 -0.98
N SER A 212 -5.49 -12.03 -1.98
CA SER A 212 -4.35 -11.11 -1.81
C SER A 212 -4.75 -9.83 -1.08
N LEU A 213 -5.93 -9.27 -1.38
CA LEU A 213 -6.50 -8.15 -0.63
C LEU A 213 -6.77 -8.53 0.83
N GLY A 214 -7.24 -9.75 1.09
CA GLY A 214 -7.42 -10.27 2.45
C GLY A 214 -6.11 -10.39 3.24
N LYS A 215 -5.00 -10.73 2.58
CA LYS A 215 -3.66 -10.80 3.19
C LYS A 215 -3.03 -9.42 3.39
N LEU A 216 -3.39 -8.43 2.59
CA LEU A 216 -2.82 -7.08 2.66
C LEU A 216 -3.06 -6.43 4.02
N GLY A 217 -4.17 -6.73 4.67
CA GLY A 217 -4.41 -6.32 6.05
C GLY A 217 -5.88 -6.30 6.44
N SER A 218 -6.20 -7.03 7.50
CA SER A 218 -7.44 -6.85 8.23
C SER A 218 -7.32 -5.55 9.04
N GLY A 219 -7.98 -4.48 8.63
CA GLY A 219 -7.96 -3.18 9.30
C GLY A 219 -7.60 -2.01 8.40
N LEU A 220 -7.19 -2.26 7.16
CA LEU A 220 -7.04 -1.20 6.17
C LEU A 220 -8.42 -0.77 5.67
N GLU A 221 -8.65 0.54 5.63
CA GLU A 221 -9.82 1.06 4.93
C GLU A 221 -9.67 0.84 3.42
N TYR A 222 -10.78 0.57 2.72
CA TYR A 222 -10.71 0.15 1.30
C TYR A 222 -10.07 1.21 0.37
N HIS A 223 -10.12 2.50 0.72
CA HIS A 223 -9.46 3.56 -0.03
C HIS A 223 -7.94 3.61 0.19
N GLU A 224 -7.44 3.07 1.30
CA GLU A 224 -6.00 2.99 1.59
C GLU A 224 -5.31 1.89 0.77
N ILE A 225 -6.07 0.94 0.22
CA ILE A 225 -5.53 -0.13 -0.64
C ILE A 225 -4.74 0.46 -1.80
N SER A 226 -5.19 1.58 -2.36
CA SER A 226 -4.52 2.25 -3.48
C SER A 226 -3.12 2.79 -3.15
N PHE A 227 -2.78 2.91 -1.87
CA PHE A 227 -1.45 3.32 -1.42
C PHE A 227 -0.50 2.12 -1.15
N GLN A 228 -1.03 0.89 -1.19
CA GLN A 228 -0.30 -0.34 -0.90
C GLN A 228 0.01 -1.17 -2.16
N THR A 229 0.20 -0.49 -3.30
CA THR A 229 0.33 -1.14 -4.62
C THR A 229 1.56 -2.04 -4.72
N GLU A 230 2.70 -1.64 -4.15
CA GLU A 230 3.93 -2.45 -4.16
C GLU A 230 3.73 -3.75 -3.36
N ARG A 231 3.18 -3.64 -2.16
CA ARG A 231 2.90 -4.81 -1.33
C ARG A 231 1.88 -5.75 -1.97
N LEU A 232 0.88 -5.18 -2.64
CA LEU A 232 -0.10 -5.97 -3.38
C LEU A 232 0.54 -6.70 -4.57
N ALA A 233 1.44 -6.04 -5.31
CA ALA A 233 2.19 -6.67 -6.40
C ALA A 233 3.03 -7.86 -5.91
N GLU A 234 3.69 -7.74 -4.76
CA GLU A 234 4.42 -8.85 -4.12
C GLU A 234 3.50 -10.02 -3.78
N LEU A 235 2.36 -9.76 -3.14
CA LEU A 235 1.38 -10.80 -2.76
C LEU A 235 0.78 -11.50 -3.99
N LEU A 236 0.53 -10.76 -5.07
CA LEU A 236 0.06 -11.32 -6.34
C LEU A 236 1.14 -12.19 -6.99
N ASN A 237 2.40 -11.74 -7.02
CA ASN A 237 3.52 -12.52 -7.53
C ASN A 237 3.73 -13.81 -6.73
N GLU A 238 3.60 -13.76 -5.40
CA GLU A 238 3.65 -14.95 -4.55
C GLU A 238 2.52 -15.93 -4.90
N ALA A 239 1.29 -15.43 -5.00
CA ALA A 239 0.12 -16.24 -5.29
C ALA A 239 0.12 -16.84 -6.70
N LEU A 240 0.73 -16.14 -7.66
CA LEU A 240 0.83 -16.55 -9.07
C LEU A 240 2.14 -17.27 -9.41
N SER A 241 3.10 -17.39 -8.48
CA SER A 241 4.46 -17.88 -8.76
C SER A 241 4.49 -19.22 -9.49
N ALA A 242 3.69 -20.18 -9.04
CA ALA A 242 3.63 -21.51 -9.66
C ALA A 242 3.17 -21.48 -11.13
N LYS A 243 2.24 -20.59 -11.48
CA LYS A 243 1.70 -20.47 -12.83
C LYS A 243 2.50 -19.52 -13.72
N TRP A 244 2.90 -18.39 -13.16
CA TRP A 244 3.54 -17.32 -13.93
C TRP A 244 5.04 -17.45 -13.98
N ARG A 245 5.72 -17.42 -12.82
CA ARG A 245 7.18 -17.46 -12.76
C ARG A 245 7.71 -18.83 -13.12
N GLU A 246 7.20 -19.89 -12.50
CA GLU A 246 7.66 -21.26 -12.70
C GLU A 246 7.04 -21.93 -13.95
N GLY A 247 5.78 -21.60 -14.25
CA GLY A 247 5.06 -22.17 -15.37
C GLY A 247 5.30 -21.46 -16.70
N ARG A 248 5.36 -20.12 -16.73
CA ARG A 248 5.45 -19.33 -17.97
C ARG A 248 6.68 -18.44 -18.07
N GLY A 249 7.44 -18.27 -16.98
CA GLY A 249 8.60 -17.40 -16.96
C GLY A 249 8.26 -15.91 -17.03
N ILE A 250 7.14 -15.49 -16.46
CA ILE A 250 6.69 -14.10 -16.40
C ILE A 250 6.44 -13.68 -14.95
N GLU A 251 6.53 -12.38 -14.67
CA GLU A 251 6.22 -11.80 -13.36
C GLU A 251 5.56 -10.43 -13.49
N ILE A 252 4.77 -10.05 -12.49
CA ILE A 252 4.22 -8.69 -12.38
C ILE A 252 5.35 -7.76 -11.93
N VAL A 253 5.50 -6.63 -12.61
CA VAL A 253 6.46 -5.57 -12.26
C VAL A 253 5.73 -4.48 -11.47
N ASN A 254 4.64 -3.96 -12.02
CA ASN A 254 3.82 -2.93 -11.38
C ASN A 254 2.36 -3.35 -11.38
N PHE A 255 1.66 -2.96 -10.33
CA PHE A 255 0.24 -3.24 -10.18
C PHE A 255 -0.49 -2.02 -9.62
N GLY A 256 -1.25 -1.33 -10.45
CA GLY A 256 -2.12 -0.23 -10.05
C GLY A 256 -3.52 -0.74 -9.74
N ILE A 257 -4.13 -0.24 -8.67
CA ILE A 257 -5.49 -0.61 -8.27
C ILE A 257 -6.28 0.60 -7.80
N THR A 258 -7.53 0.66 -8.23
CA THR A 258 -8.55 1.55 -7.68
C THR A 258 -9.70 0.69 -7.20
N CYS A 259 -10.07 0.85 -5.94
CA CYS A 259 -11.18 0.13 -5.32
C CYS A 259 -12.37 1.08 -5.14
N THR A 260 -13.56 0.60 -5.48
CA THR A 260 -14.81 1.35 -5.34
C THR A 260 -15.84 0.45 -4.67
N ALA A 261 -16.43 0.93 -3.57
CA ALA A 261 -17.57 0.27 -2.96
C ALA A 261 -18.87 0.68 -3.69
N SER A 262 -19.94 -0.09 -3.51
CA SER A 262 -21.23 0.34 -4.01
C SER A 262 -21.73 1.55 -3.20
N PRO A 263 -22.48 2.50 -3.80
CA PRO A 263 -23.04 3.64 -3.06
C PRO A 263 -23.91 3.21 -1.87
N GLU A 264 -24.55 2.05 -1.98
CA GLU A 264 -25.35 1.47 -0.90
C GLU A 264 -24.49 0.97 0.25
N ASP A 265 -23.38 0.29 -0.06
CA ASP A 265 -22.42 -0.18 0.93
C ASP A 265 -21.69 0.98 1.60
N GLU A 266 -21.31 2.02 0.84
CA GLU A 266 -20.70 3.25 1.40
C GLU A 266 -21.64 3.94 2.39
N LYS A 267 -22.90 4.11 1.99
CA LYS A 267 -23.91 4.70 2.87
C LYS A 267 -24.11 3.86 4.12
N ARG A 268 -24.27 2.54 3.95
CA ARG A 268 -24.44 1.60 5.06
C ARG A 268 -23.24 1.59 6.00
N LEU A 269 -22.02 1.62 5.44
CA LEU A 269 -20.78 1.68 6.21
C LEU A 269 -20.76 2.95 7.06
N LYS A 270 -21.05 4.11 6.47
CA LYS A 270 -21.11 5.41 7.15
C LYS A 270 -22.19 5.43 8.24
N ASP A 271 -23.37 4.90 7.96
CA ASP A 271 -24.49 4.86 8.93
C ASP A 271 -24.12 3.97 10.13
N LEU A 272 -23.48 2.83 9.87
CA LEU A 272 -23.05 1.89 10.91
C LEU A 272 -21.86 2.44 11.72
N GLN A 273 -20.88 3.06 11.09
CA GLN A 273 -19.78 3.76 11.78
C GLN A 273 -20.31 4.87 12.68
N THR A 274 -21.24 5.70 12.17
CA THR A 274 -21.92 6.74 12.95
C THR A 274 -22.65 6.14 14.14
N SER A 275 -23.37 5.04 13.95
CA SER A 275 -24.09 4.33 15.02
C SER A 275 -23.14 3.71 16.05
N ALA A 276 -21.98 3.20 15.61
CA ALA A 276 -20.97 2.64 16.51
C ALA A 276 -20.31 3.72 17.37
N VAL A 277 -19.99 4.87 16.77
CA VAL A 277 -19.48 6.05 17.49
C VAL A 277 -20.52 6.58 18.47
N ALA A 278 -21.82 6.58 18.11
CA ALA A 278 -22.92 7.01 18.97
C ALA A 278 -23.18 6.08 20.18
N ARG A 279 -22.52 4.91 20.25
CA ARG A 279 -22.57 4.05 21.47
C ARG A 279 -21.78 4.64 22.63
N ASP A 280 -20.78 5.47 22.36
CA ASP A 280 -20.12 6.26 23.40
C ASP A 280 -21.03 7.44 23.78
N PRO A 281 -21.47 7.53 25.05
CA PRO A 281 -22.38 8.59 25.48
C PRO A 281 -21.82 10.01 25.29
N THR A 282 -20.50 10.14 25.35
CA THR A 282 -19.81 11.43 25.15
C THR A 282 -19.88 11.87 23.70
N MET A 283 -19.60 10.93 22.78
CA MET A 283 -19.69 11.18 21.34
C MET A 283 -21.15 11.36 20.88
N ALA A 284 -22.09 10.57 21.41
CA ALA A 284 -23.51 10.76 21.16
C ALA A 284 -24.00 12.16 21.58
N GLY A 285 -23.53 12.65 22.75
CA GLY A 285 -23.79 14.00 23.19
C GLY A 285 -23.23 15.07 22.24
N ALA A 286 -22.01 14.88 21.74
CA ALA A 286 -21.42 15.80 20.77
C ALA A 286 -22.16 15.80 19.43
N MET A 287 -22.59 14.63 18.94
CA MET A 287 -23.40 14.50 17.73
C MET A 287 -24.76 15.19 17.86
N LEU A 288 -25.41 15.04 19.02
CA LEU A 288 -26.69 15.72 19.30
C LEU A 288 -26.52 17.23 19.25
N VAL A 289 -25.46 17.79 19.88
CA VAL A 289 -25.15 19.21 19.86
C VAL A 289 -24.86 19.71 18.43
N SER A 290 -24.13 18.93 17.63
CA SER A 290 -23.88 19.26 16.24
C SER A 290 -25.16 19.28 15.41
N ALA A 291 -25.98 18.24 15.51
CA ALA A 291 -27.28 18.18 14.83
C ALA A 291 -28.22 19.32 15.23
N GLN A 292 -28.22 19.70 16.51
CA GLN A 292 -28.99 20.84 17.00
C GLN A 292 -28.48 22.16 16.44
N SER A 293 -27.15 22.33 16.33
CA SER A 293 -26.54 23.52 15.74
C SER A 293 -26.88 23.65 14.25
N ASP A 294 -26.85 22.53 13.52
CA ASP A 294 -27.17 22.50 12.08
C ASP A 294 -28.67 22.75 11.83
N ALA A 295 -29.55 22.22 12.69
CA ALA A 295 -30.97 22.52 12.67
C ALA A 295 -31.22 24.00 12.93
N MET A 296 -30.51 24.60 13.87
CA MET A 296 -30.61 26.05 14.15
C MET A 296 -30.12 26.89 12.96
N ARG A 297 -29.00 26.49 12.31
CA ARG A 297 -28.53 27.19 11.11
C ARG A 297 -29.52 27.11 9.96
N THR A 298 -30.11 25.94 9.75
CA THR A 298 -31.11 25.72 8.71
C THR A 298 -32.38 26.52 8.98
N ALA A 299 -32.83 26.56 10.24
CA ALA A 299 -33.97 27.37 10.67
C ALA A 299 -33.70 28.87 10.54
N ALA A 300 -32.49 29.35 10.87
CA ALA A 300 -32.10 30.75 10.72
C ALA A 300 -32.00 31.19 9.25
N GLY A 301 -31.70 30.26 8.32
CA GLY A 301 -31.70 30.53 6.86
C GLY A 301 -33.10 30.60 6.26
N ASN A 302 -34.13 30.19 6.94
CA ASN A 302 -35.52 30.15 6.47
C ASN A 302 -36.35 31.27 7.10
N THR A 303 -36.57 32.35 6.36
CA THR A 303 -37.27 33.56 6.83
C THR A 303 -38.73 33.34 7.32
N ALA A 304 -39.36 32.21 6.92
CA ALA A 304 -40.73 31.86 7.30
C ALA A 304 -40.84 30.83 8.45
N GLY A 305 -39.75 30.16 8.84
CA GLY A 305 -39.78 29.02 9.77
C GLY A 305 -39.03 29.19 11.09
N ALA A 306 -38.23 30.26 11.24
CA ALA A 306 -37.36 30.46 12.41
C ALA A 306 -38.10 30.47 13.74
N MET A 307 -39.29 31.07 13.80
CA MET A 307 -40.09 31.17 15.00
C MET A 307 -40.79 29.86 15.38
N ALA A 308 -41.25 29.09 14.41
CA ALA A 308 -41.91 27.78 14.63
C ALA A 308 -40.88 26.70 15.01
N GLY A 309 -39.66 26.75 14.45
CA GLY A 309 -38.56 25.86 14.78
C GLY A 309 -38.06 26.05 16.22
N PHE A 310 -37.96 27.28 16.69
CA PHE A 310 -37.55 27.62 18.06
C PHE A 310 -38.57 27.16 19.10
N MET A 311 -39.88 27.34 18.81
CA MET A 311 -40.97 26.90 19.68
C MET A 311 -41.08 25.37 19.77
N GLY A 312 -40.87 24.65 18.63
CA GLY A 312 -40.87 23.19 18.57
C GLY A 312 -39.72 22.57 19.37
N MET A 313 -38.54 23.20 19.36
CA MET A 313 -37.38 22.72 20.10
C MET A 313 -37.48 22.96 21.60
N GLY A 314 -38.11 24.08 22.03
CA GLY A 314 -38.43 24.33 23.42
C GLY A 314 -39.41 23.29 24.01
N MET A 315 -40.42 22.89 23.24
CA MET A 315 -41.36 21.83 23.61
C MET A 315 -40.74 20.44 23.63
N ALA A 316 -39.84 20.11 22.68
CA ALA A 316 -39.15 18.82 22.64
C ALA A 316 -38.20 18.62 23.85
N ASN A 317 -37.52 19.68 24.29
CA ASN A 317 -36.70 19.65 25.52
C ASN A 317 -37.55 19.52 26.81
N GLN A 318 -38.77 20.03 26.81
CA GLN A 318 -39.66 19.95 27.94
C GLN A 318 -40.46 18.63 28.02
N ALA A 319 -40.60 17.92 26.90
CA ALA A 319 -41.32 16.64 26.79
C ALA A 319 -40.49 15.41 27.19
N GLY A 320 -39.32 15.55 27.85
CA GLY A 320 -38.56 14.44 28.41
C GLY A 320 -37.59 13.79 27.41
N GLY A 321 -37.18 14.47 26.33
CA GLY A 321 -36.12 14.04 25.46
C GLY A 321 -34.77 14.01 26.20
N MET A 322 -33.95 12.96 25.98
CA MET A 322 -32.58 12.88 26.51
C MET A 322 -31.80 14.11 26.08
N ASN A 323 -31.38 14.93 27.03
CA ASN A 323 -30.61 16.14 26.76
C ASN A 323 -29.10 15.79 26.70
N SER A 324 -28.35 16.61 26.00
CA SER A 324 -26.90 16.42 25.83
C SER A 324 -26.14 16.39 27.17
N GLN A 325 -26.63 17.08 28.20
CA GLN A 325 -26.03 17.06 29.53
C GLN A 325 -26.15 15.71 30.23
N ALA A 326 -27.28 15.01 30.08
CA ALA A 326 -27.47 13.69 30.65
C ALA A 326 -26.54 12.64 29.96
N LEU A 327 -26.33 12.75 28.65
CA LEU A 327 -25.42 11.90 27.91
C LEU A 327 -23.94 12.15 28.30
N PHE A 328 -23.53 13.41 28.50
CA PHE A 328 -22.21 13.75 29.00
C PHE A 328 -21.96 13.22 30.43
N GLN A 329 -22.96 13.28 31.30
CA GLN A 329 -22.87 12.71 32.65
C GLN A 329 -22.76 11.17 32.62
N MET A 330 -23.52 10.50 31.74
CA MET A 330 -23.39 9.05 31.54
C MET A 330 -22.03 8.66 31.00
N GLY A 331 -21.46 9.43 30.08
CA GLY A 331 -20.10 9.18 29.54
C GLY A 331 -19.01 9.31 30.61
N GLN A 332 -19.12 10.32 31.47
CA GLN A 332 -18.19 10.49 32.60
C GLN A 332 -18.33 9.37 33.64
N ALA A 333 -19.53 8.88 33.88
CA ALA A 333 -19.74 7.74 34.78
C ALA A 333 -19.23 6.43 34.20
N ALA A 334 -19.31 6.21 32.88
CA ALA A 334 -18.79 5.03 32.21
C ALA A 334 -17.23 4.98 32.19
N GLN A 335 -16.56 6.12 32.06
CA GLN A 335 -15.10 6.20 32.14
C GLN A 335 -14.56 5.94 33.56
N GLN A 336 -15.36 6.10 34.60
CA GLN A 336 -14.98 5.77 35.97
C GLN A 336 -15.14 4.28 36.33
N GLN A 337 -15.73 3.48 35.46
CA GLN A 337 -15.94 2.03 35.66
C GLN A 337 -14.91 1.12 34.98
N ASN A 338 -13.77 1.62 34.56
CA ASN A 338 -12.69 0.77 34.06
C ASN A 338 -11.91 0.15 35.22
N PRO A 339 -11.99 -1.16 35.49
CA PRO A 339 -11.42 -1.75 36.70
C PRO A 339 -9.94 -2.08 36.53
N GLN A 340 -9.07 -1.13 36.81
CA GLN A 340 -7.71 -1.46 37.17
C GLN A 340 -7.20 -0.55 38.30
N ALA A 341 -7.02 -1.20 39.43
CA ALA A 341 -6.48 -0.74 40.71
C ALA A 341 -7.51 -0.44 41.79
N ALA A 342 -7.91 -1.49 42.49
CA ALA A 342 -8.58 -1.44 43.77
C ALA A 342 -7.59 -1.05 44.88
N THR A 343 -7.94 -0.05 45.67
CA THR A 343 -7.82 -0.09 47.14
C THR A 343 -8.89 0.84 47.72
N PRO A 344 -9.59 0.44 48.79
CA PRO A 344 -10.74 1.14 49.30
C PRO A 344 -10.37 2.15 50.35
N GLN A 345 -10.84 3.39 50.23
CA GLN A 345 -10.99 4.23 51.40
C GLN A 345 -12.17 5.24 51.23
N ALA A 346 -12.98 5.17 52.25
CA ALA A 346 -14.14 5.93 52.65
C ALA A 346 -14.43 7.30 52.01
N ALA A 347 -15.68 7.48 51.71
CA ALA A 347 -16.28 8.76 51.34
C ALA A 347 -16.19 9.80 52.48
N PRO A 348 -16.06 11.08 52.14
CA PRO A 348 -17.02 12.04 52.72
C PRO A 348 -17.74 12.83 51.63
N GLN A 349 -19.01 13.03 51.88
CA GLN A 349 -19.93 13.89 51.16
C GLN A 349 -19.32 15.28 50.96
N ALA A 350 -19.19 15.71 49.70
CA ALA A 350 -18.85 17.09 49.37
C ALA A 350 -20.13 17.89 49.17
N ALA A 351 -20.26 18.87 50.01
CA ALA A 351 -21.31 19.91 49.96
C ALA A 351 -21.32 20.61 48.61
N VAL A 352 -22.51 20.90 48.08
CA VAL A 352 -22.77 21.75 46.94
C VAL A 352 -22.32 23.17 47.29
N GLY A 353 -21.09 23.54 46.99
CA GLY A 353 -20.51 24.86 47.24
C GLY A 353 -20.42 25.69 45.96
N GLY A 354 -21.34 26.59 45.74
CA GLY A 354 -21.21 27.65 44.73
C GLY A 354 -20.04 28.60 45.11
N TRP A 355 -19.32 29.15 44.11
CA TRP A 355 -18.24 30.11 44.32
C TRP A 355 -18.78 31.55 44.46
N THR A 356 -18.03 32.38 45.17
CA THR A 356 -18.37 33.80 45.41
C THR A 356 -17.56 34.68 44.48
N CYS A 357 -18.23 35.53 43.71
CA CYS A 357 -17.61 36.48 42.80
C CYS A 357 -17.04 37.70 43.55
N SER A 358 -16.02 38.34 42.97
CA SER A 358 -15.48 39.60 43.49
C SER A 358 -16.49 40.77 43.54
N CYS A 359 -17.66 40.66 42.90
CA CYS A 359 -18.77 41.61 43.02
C CYS A 359 -19.65 41.39 44.25
N GLY A 360 -19.40 40.35 45.05
CA GLY A 360 -20.17 40.01 46.24
C GLY A 360 -21.30 39.01 46.05
N HIS A 361 -21.58 38.59 44.79
CA HIS A 361 -22.60 37.59 44.51
C HIS A 361 -22.11 36.18 44.87
N THR A 362 -22.86 35.45 45.70
CA THR A 362 -22.58 34.11 46.22
C THR A 362 -23.43 33.05 45.52
N GLY A 363 -23.00 31.79 45.58
CA GLY A 363 -23.78 30.67 45.05
C GLY A 363 -23.65 30.46 43.53
N ASN A 364 -22.63 31.02 42.89
CA ASN A 364 -22.39 30.77 41.45
C ASN A 364 -21.92 29.31 41.21
N THR A 365 -22.66 28.58 40.39
CA THR A 365 -22.34 27.19 40.02
C THR A 365 -21.70 27.08 38.61
N GLY A 366 -21.74 28.16 37.83
CA GLY A 366 -21.22 28.21 36.45
C GLY A 366 -19.80 28.79 36.35
N LYS A 367 -19.27 28.85 35.13
CA LYS A 367 -17.96 29.43 34.81
C LYS A 367 -17.92 30.94 34.86
N PHE A 368 -19.08 31.59 34.94
CA PHE A 368 -19.25 33.06 35.00
C PHE A 368 -20.21 33.41 36.10
N CYS A 369 -20.02 34.58 36.70
CA CYS A 369 -20.92 35.13 37.67
C CYS A 369 -22.25 35.53 37.01
N ALA A 370 -23.36 35.06 37.55
CA ALA A 370 -24.69 35.33 37.02
C ALA A 370 -25.07 36.84 37.09
N GLU A 371 -24.47 37.58 38.00
CA GLU A 371 -24.77 39.01 38.21
C GLU A 371 -23.91 39.92 37.33
N CYS A 372 -22.58 39.69 37.25
CA CYS A 372 -21.66 40.63 36.59
C CYS A 372 -20.91 40.06 35.41
N GLY A 373 -21.13 38.79 35.04
CA GLY A 373 -20.50 38.12 33.90
C GLY A 373 -18.99 37.85 34.05
N LYS A 374 -18.37 38.13 35.18
CA LYS A 374 -16.95 37.84 35.39
C LYS A 374 -16.71 36.32 35.50
N PRO A 375 -15.60 35.82 34.93
CA PRO A 375 -15.29 34.40 35.01
C PRO A 375 -15.00 33.95 36.43
N ALA A 376 -15.32 32.70 36.74
CA ALA A 376 -14.95 32.05 37.99
C ALA A 376 -13.43 32.10 38.18
N PRO A 377 -12.97 32.35 39.42
CA PRO A 377 -11.54 32.28 39.73
C PRO A 377 -11.05 30.85 39.37
N ALA A 378 -9.96 30.77 38.62
CA ALA A 378 -9.35 29.47 38.30
C ALA A 378 -9.00 28.73 39.61
N PRO A 379 -9.29 27.43 39.75
CA PRO A 379 -8.90 26.67 40.92
C PRO A 379 -7.39 26.80 41.10
N ALA A 380 -6.96 27.29 42.25
CA ALA A 380 -5.55 27.41 42.58
C ALA A 380 -4.94 26.02 42.52
N ALA A 381 -3.93 25.83 41.66
CA ALA A 381 -3.19 24.55 41.57
C ALA A 381 -2.63 24.24 42.95
N ALA A 382 -2.94 23.07 43.48
CA ALA A 382 -2.44 22.62 44.77
C ALA A 382 -0.92 22.46 44.70
N TRP A 383 -0.22 23.04 45.66
CA TRP A 383 1.26 22.97 45.74
C TRP A 383 1.75 22.19 46.94
N THR A 384 2.96 21.68 46.86
CA THR A 384 3.61 20.93 47.95
C THR A 384 4.64 21.80 48.64
N CYS A 385 4.54 21.88 49.94
CA CYS A 385 5.48 22.65 50.79
C CYS A 385 6.77 21.88 50.97
N SER A 386 7.89 22.60 51.24
CA SER A 386 9.19 21.99 51.60
C SER A 386 9.18 21.17 52.90
N CYS A 387 8.11 21.30 53.73
CA CYS A 387 7.89 20.43 54.89
C CYS A 387 7.29 19.05 54.55
N GLY A 388 6.96 18.80 53.27
CA GLY A 388 6.32 17.55 52.82
C GLY A 388 4.77 17.60 52.74
N HIS A 389 4.14 18.63 53.23
CA HIS A 389 2.68 18.77 53.19
C HIS A 389 2.23 19.08 51.77
N THR A 390 1.31 18.26 51.23
CA THR A 390 0.74 18.36 49.89
C THR A 390 -0.67 18.92 49.92
N GLY A 391 -1.18 19.43 48.79
CA GLY A 391 -2.57 19.89 48.69
C GLY A 391 -2.83 21.32 49.20
N ASN A 392 -1.79 22.14 49.35
CA ASN A 392 -1.96 23.56 49.74
C ASN A 392 -2.59 24.33 48.55
N THR A 393 -3.71 25.00 48.81
CA THR A 393 -4.41 25.86 47.84
C THR A 393 -4.27 27.35 48.16
N GLY A 394 -3.72 27.69 49.33
CA GLY A 394 -3.51 29.06 49.80
C GLY A 394 -2.09 29.59 49.57
N LYS A 395 -1.86 30.85 49.94
CA LYS A 395 -0.54 31.51 49.87
C LYS A 395 0.47 30.99 50.88
N PHE A 396 0.04 30.24 51.89
CA PHE A 396 0.84 29.70 52.96
C PHE A 396 0.54 28.21 53.16
N CYS A 397 1.52 27.44 53.61
CA CYS A 397 1.34 26.04 53.96
C CYS A 397 0.47 25.91 55.20
N ALA A 398 -0.57 25.09 55.14
CA ALA A 398 -1.49 24.89 56.26
C ALA A 398 -0.82 24.24 57.51
N GLU A 399 0.26 23.47 57.30
CA GLU A 399 0.96 22.75 58.36
C GLU A 399 2.03 23.60 59.05
N CYS A 400 2.92 24.27 58.25
CA CYS A 400 4.08 24.96 58.81
C CYS A 400 4.09 26.48 58.61
N GLY A 401 3.09 27.06 57.98
CA GLY A 401 2.97 28.51 57.79
C GLY A 401 3.96 29.11 56.78
N LYS A 402 4.77 28.33 56.07
CA LYS A 402 5.70 28.87 55.08
C LYS A 402 4.98 29.32 53.83
N PRO A 403 5.43 30.43 53.22
CA PRO A 403 4.79 30.92 51.99
C PRO A 403 4.96 29.95 50.80
N MET A 404 4.03 30.02 49.86
CA MET A 404 4.08 29.29 48.62
C MET A 404 5.33 29.68 47.81
N PRO A 405 6.14 28.71 47.34
CA PRO A 405 7.28 29.03 46.50
C PRO A 405 6.84 29.72 45.21
N VAL A 406 7.50 30.82 44.88
CA VAL A 406 7.24 31.53 43.59
C VAL A 406 7.71 30.63 42.43
N SER A 407 6.90 30.52 41.43
CA SER A 407 7.15 29.66 40.27
C SER A 407 8.49 30.01 39.59
N GLY A 408 9.45 29.09 39.69
CA GLY A 408 10.80 29.24 39.11
C GLY A 408 11.95 28.93 40.08
N GLU A 409 11.72 28.95 41.38
CA GLU A 409 12.74 28.63 42.40
C GLU A 409 12.83 27.12 42.64
N TRP A 410 14.04 26.62 42.78
CA TRP A 410 14.34 25.22 43.08
C TRP A 410 15.37 25.07 44.18
N ALA A 411 15.32 23.95 44.90
CA ALA A 411 16.26 23.64 45.94
C ALA A 411 17.31 22.62 45.43
N CYS A 412 18.56 22.92 45.69
CA CYS A 412 19.68 22.03 45.34
C CYS A 412 19.87 20.93 46.38
N SER A 413 20.43 19.78 45.97
CA SER A 413 20.81 18.69 46.88
C SER A 413 21.86 19.07 47.94
N CYS A 414 22.52 20.22 47.81
CA CYS A 414 23.42 20.77 48.85
C CYS A 414 22.68 21.48 50.00
N GLY A 415 21.33 21.61 49.92
CA GLY A 415 20.52 22.29 50.91
C GLY A 415 20.20 23.76 50.61
N HIS A 416 20.81 24.35 49.58
CA HIS A 416 20.52 25.73 49.16
C HIS A 416 19.22 25.82 48.44
N ALA A 417 18.28 26.63 48.92
CA ALA A 417 16.94 26.89 48.31
C ALA A 417 16.89 28.30 47.74
N GLY A 418 15.91 28.56 46.84
CA GLY A 418 15.75 29.87 46.21
C GLY A 418 16.54 30.07 44.91
N ASN A 419 17.04 28.99 44.29
CA ASN A 419 17.70 29.09 43.00
C ASN A 419 16.71 29.36 41.88
N THR A 420 16.95 30.41 41.11
CA THR A 420 16.12 30.81 39.96
C THR A 420 16.76 30.46 38.62
N GLY A 421 18.08 30.12 38.62
CA GLY A 421 18.87 29.80 37.44
C GLY A 421 18.93 28.32 37.09
N LYS A 422 19.70 27.98 36.03
CA LYS A 422 19.99 26.60 35.60
C LYS A 422 20.98 25.89 36.55
N PHE A 423 21.68 26.62 37.41
CA PHE A 423 22.70 26.12 38.31
C PHE A 423 22.47 26.65 39.73
N CYS A 424 22.87 25.90 40.72
CA CYS A 424 22.82 26.31 42.12
C CYS A 424 23.82 27.44 42.35
N ALA A 425 23.39 28.53 42.97
CA ALA A 425 24.24 29.69 43.27
C ALA A 425 25.37 29.37 44.29
N GLU A 426 25.17 28.38 45.15
CA GLU A 426 26.12 28.01 46.18
C GLU A 426 27.17 27.00 45.71
N CYS A 427 26.74 25.90 45.05
CA CYS A 427 27.63 24.79 44.72
C CYS A 427 27.81 24.54 43.21
N GLY A 428 27.18 25.33 42.33
CA GLY A 428 27.30 25.22 40.87
C GLY A 428 26.69 23.96 40.25
N LYS A 429 25.99 23.10 41.00
CA LYS A 429 25.33 21.92 40.42
C LYS A 429 24.13 22.31 39.53
N PRO A 430 23.88 21.62 38.42
CA PRO A 430 22.75 21.88 37.59
C PRO A 430 21.43 21.58 38.29
N ARG A 431 20.35 22.23 37.84
CA ARG A 431 18.98 21.97 38.31
C ARG A 431 18.62 20.51 38.03
N PRO A 432 18.04 19.79 38.99
CA PRO A 432 17.63 18.38 38.81
C PRO A 432 16.50 18.19 37.79
#